data_ecce0d10dc33232418848c8c6466e5c4
#
_entry.id   ecce0d10dc33232418848c8c6466e5c4
#
_cell.length_a   1.000
_cell.length_b   1.000
_cell.length_c   1.000
_cell.angle_alpha   90.00
_cell.angle_beta   90.00
_cell.angle_gamma   90.00
#
_symmetry.space_group_name_H-M   'P 1'
#
loop_
_entity.id
_entity.type
_entity.pdbx_description
1 polymer ?
#
loop_
_entity_poly.entity_id
_entity_poly.type
_entity_poly.pdbx_seq_one_letter_code
_entity_poly.pdbx_strand_id
1 'polypeptide(L)'
;MKRKSFSFIALILSCTLLFVLQFAVQPVYAAEIPYIQKILDRGTLKVGLPPYTTPPFYYNDLKTGQLEGYDVEIARDFAAELGVEAVFDRDSASFNDLVRRAGAGDFDIAIGKLGTTYKRMSDAHPHEYMNFRHAILSNRKSIAAIQGNIPDDEFAAVLLESKMRIGFIANSAYDTFAQRYFPNAKRIGFKNWTECKKALFDGKVDGIYRDATEIKKIVYQTPSLSLDYVPILFEDVIDQKSIYTSTNAEVQIGSVLDYFISREVKVQSDSQIMESFYDYYRPNI
;
A
#
# COMPACT_ATOMS: atom_id res chain seq x y z
N MET A 1 12.12 77.34 36.75
CA MET A 1 12.31 76.49 35.54
C MET A 1 13.04 75.19 35.86
N LYS A 2 12.62 74.35 36.83
CA LYS A 2 13.30 73.06 37.20
C LYS A 2 12.36 71.86 37.40
N ARG A 3 11.10 71.95 36.94
CA ARG A 3 10.12 70.81 37.17
C ARG A 3 9.79 69.99 35.91
N LYS A 4 10.23 70.35 34.72
CA LYS A 4 9.93 69.60 33.49
C LYS A 4 10.96 68.52 33.10
N SER A 5 12.17 68.56 33.65
CA SER A 5 13.25 67.59 33.31
C SER A 5 13.04 66.22 34.02
N PHE A 6 12.44 66.15 35.18
CA PHE A 6 12.27 64.87 35.93
C PHE A 6 11.18 63.97 35.36
N SER A 7 10.13 64.54 34.78
CA SER A 7 9.06 63.74 34.13
C SER A 7 9.50 63.04 32.84
N PHE A 8 10.43 63.66 32.11
CA PHE A 8 10.89 63.09 30.84
C PHE A 8 11.84 61.92 31.03
N ILE A 9 12.71 61.95 32.07
CA ILE A 9 13.61 60.85 32.43
C ILE A 9 12.83 59.67 32.99
N ALA A 10 11.80 59.90 33.81
CA ALA A 10 10.95 58.83 34.30
C ALA A 10 10.13 58.11 33.22
N LEU A 11 9.70 58.84 32.17
CA LEU A 11 8.99 58.31 31.02
C LEU A 11 9.91 57.46 30.14
N ILE A 12 11.17 57.89 29.90
CA ILE A 12 12.15 57.13 29.12
C ILE A 12 12.57 55.83 29.85
N LEU A 13 12.77 55.89 31.18
CA LEU A 13 13.09 54.71 31.99
C LEU A 13 11.91 53.71 32.04
N SER A 14 10.67 54.17 32.08
CA SER A 14 9.48 53.32 32.01
C SER A 14 9.31 52.63 30.64
N CYS A 15 9.55 53.35 29.53
CA CYS A 15 9.50 52.79 28.18
C CYS A 15 10.63 51.79 27.91
N THR A 16 11.83 51.99 28.41
CA THR A 16 12.94 51.04 28.28
C THR A 16 12.74 49.79 29.09
N LEU A 17 12.16 49.91 30.29
CA LEU A 17 11.83 48.72 31.12
C LEU A 17 10.72 47.87 30.51
N LEU A 18 9.71 48.47 29.91
CA LEU A 18 8.65 47.78 29.15
C LEU A 18 9.20 47.09 27.88
N PHE A 19 10.18 47.70 27.20
CA PHE A 19 10.78 47.11 26.02
C PHE A 19 11.72 45.92 26.34
N VAL A 20 12.41 45.96 27.49
CA VAL A 20 13.24 44.83 27.96
C VAL A 20 12.39 43.67 28.44
N LEU A 21 11.21 43.91 29.02
CA LEU A 21 10.29 42.83 29.42
C LEU A 21 9.62 42.12 28.23
N GLN A 22 9.49 42.76 27.07
CA GLN A 22 8.94 42.11 25.86
C GLN A 22 9.92 41.15 25.20
N PHE A 23 11.22 41.24 25.47
CA PHE A 23 12.22 40.27 24.96
C PHE A 23 12.46 39.08 25.88
N ALA A 24 11.87 39.04 27.08
CA ALA A 24 12.18 38.02 28.09
C ALA A 24 11.27 36.78 28.08
N VAL A 25 10.22 36.74 27.23
CA VAL A 25 9.33 35.59 27.13
C VAL A 25 9.25 35.18 25.66
N GLN A 26 10.34 34.72 25.12
CA GLN A 26 10.27 33.81 23.95
C GLN A 26 9.74 32.49 24.51
N PRO A 27 8.60 31.96 24.03
CA PRO A 27 8.23 30.59 24.36
C PRO A 27 9.37 29.71 23.87
N VAL A 28 10.04 29.04 24.78
CA VAL A 28 10.95 27.94 24.43
C VAL A 28 10.01 26.87 23.88
N TYR A 29 9.80 26.85 22.58
CA TYR A 29 9.25 25.71 21.90
C TYR A 29 10.27 24.59 22.15
N ALA A 30 9.91 23.62 22.97
CA ALA A 30 10.67 22.39 23.04
C ALA A 30 10.80 21.88 21.60
N ALA A 31 12.02 21.75 21.11
CA ALA A 31 12.23 21.23 19.76
C ALA A 31 11.54 19.88 19.69
N GLU A 32 10.64 19.73 18.73
CA GLU A 32 9.95 18.45 18.57
C GLU A 32 10.98 17.37 18.27
N ILE A 33 10.93 16.25 19.02
CA ILE A 33 11.86 15.15 18.80
C ILE A 33 11.62 14.62 17.39
N PRO A 34 12.65 14.56 16.53
CA PRO A 34 12.53 14.05 15.16
C PRO A 34 11.86 12.68 15.13
N TYR A 35 11.01 12.41 14.14
CA TYR A 35 10.24 11.17 14.10
C TYR A 35 11.12 9.92 14.14
N ILE A 36 12.24 9.92 13.41
CA ILE A 36 13.22 8.83 13.44
C ILE A 36 13.78 8.63 14.86
N GLN A 37 14.05 9.71 15.59
CA GLN A 37 14.57 9.58 16.96
C GLN A 37 13.56 8.88 17.87
N LYS A 38 12.24 9.12 17.68
CA LYS A 38 11.19 8.39 18.40
C LYS A 38 11.22 6.88 18.12
N ILE A 39 11.58 6.48 16.89
CA ILE A 39 11.74 5.06 16.51
C ILE A 39 12.99 4.47 17.19
N LEU A 40 14.11 5.18 17.11
CA LEU A 40 15.39 4.76 17.72
C LEU A 40 15.28 4.63 19.24
N ASP A 41 14.69 5.61 19.92
CA ASP A 41 14.48 5.62 21.37
C ASP A 41 13.56 4.47 21.83
N ARG A 42 12.59 4.10 21.00
CA ARG A 42 11.69 2.98 21.25
C ARG A 42 12.35 1.62 20.98
N GLY A 43 13.38 1.58 20.15
CA GLY A 43 14.08 0.36 19.72
C GLY A 43 13.26 -0.55 18.78
N THR A 44 12.14 -0.05 18.23
CA THR A 44 11.28 -0.85 17.35
C THR A 44 10.69 -0.02 16.22
N LEU A 45 10.61 -0.63 15.02
CA LEU A 45 9.84 -0.15 13.88
C LEU A 45 8.46 -0.82 13.89
N LYS A 46 7.39 -0.04 14.01
CA LYS A 46 6.02 -0.53 13.93
C LYS A 46 5.61 -0.71 12.48
N VAL A 47 5.30 -1.93 12.09
CA VAL A 47 4.96 -2.30 10.71
C VAL A 47 3.53 -2.80 10.63
N GLY A 48 2.68 -2.10 9.89
CA GLY A 48 1.36 -2.59 9.52
C GLY A 48 1.42 -3.54 8.32
N LEU A 49 0.82 -4.74 8.44
CA LEU A 49 0.65 -5.71 7.36
C LEU A 49 -0.81 -6.12 7.20
N PRO A 50 -1.25 -6.52 5.99
CA PRO A 50 -2.60 -7.05 5.82
C PRO A 50 -2.86 -8.31 6.66
N PRO A 51 -4.09 -8.57 7.14
CA PRO A 51 -4.44 -9.75 7.93
C PRO A 51 -4.48 -11.04 7.10
N TYR A 52 -4.30 -10.95 5.79
CA TYR A 52 -4.36 -12.06 4.85
C TYR A 52 -3.01 -12.72 4.66
N THR A 53 -2.99 -13.92 4.09
CA THR A 53 -1.78 -14.62 3.64
C THR A 53 -1.67 -14.49 2.12
N THR A 54 -0.53 -13.99 1.63
CA THR A 54 -0.27 -13.74 0.20
C THR A 54 1.17 -14.13 -0.13
N PRO A 55 1.49 -15.44 -0.24
CA PRO A 55 2.84 -15.87 -0.61
C PRO A 55 3.17 -15.45 -2.06
N PRO A 56 4.43 -15.12 -2.34
CA PRO A 56 5.60 -15.13 -1.46
C PRO A 56 5.82 -13.81 -0.70
N PHE A 57 4.85 -12.89 -0.64
CA PHE A 57 5.03 -11.54 -0.11
C PHE A 57 4.92 -11.45 1.41
N TYR A 58 3.87 -12.04 1.99
CA TYR A 58 3.65 -12.09 3.44
C TYR A 58 2.75 -13.29 3.78
N TYR A 59 3.25 -14.18 4.58
CA TYR A 59 2.57 -15.42 4.96
C TYR A 59 3.17 -15.96 6.26
N ASN A 60 2.46 -16.85 6.91
CA ASN A 60 3.05 -17.65 7.99
C ASN A 60 3.56 -18.95 7.38
N ASP A 61 4.84 -19.24 7.59
CA ASP A 61 5.43 -20.51 7.16
C ASP A 61 4.68 -21.68 7.78
N LEU A 62 4.35 -22.67 6.97
CA LEU A 62 3.48 -23.79 7.39
C LEU A 62 4.15 -24.75 8.38
N LYS A 63 5.49 -24.73 8.48
CA LYS A 63 6.25 -25.62 9.36
C LYS A 63 6.61 -24.94 10.67
N THR A 64 7.07 -23.70 10.58
CA THR A 64 7.57 -22.94 11.73
C THR A 64 6.51 -22.02 12.34
N GLY A 65 5.46 -21.68 11.60
CA GLY A 65 4.46 -20.66 11.97
C GLY A 65 4.99 -19.23 11.95
N GLN A 66 6.25 -19.03 11.58
CA GLN A 66 6.86 -17.69 11.54
C GLN A 66 6.32 -16.87 10.38
N LEU A 67 6.23 -15.56 10.61
CA LEU A 67 5.87 -14.61 9.56
C LEU A 67 7.05 -14.44 8.61
N GLU A 68 6.84 -14.69 7.33
CA GLU A 68 7.86 -14.67 6.27
C GLU A 68 7.34 -13.99 5.01
N GLY A 69 8.25 -13.77 4.07
CA GLY A 69 7.99 -13.30 2.71
C GLY A 69 8.62 -11.96 2.40
N TYR A 70 8.62 -11.64 1.11
CA TYR A 70 9.36 -10.51 0.54
C TYR A 70 9.06 -9.17 1.23
N ASP A 71 7.78 -8.85 1.47
CA ASP A 71 7.41 -7.60 2.14
C ASP A 71 7.80 -7.60 3.62
N VAL A 72 7.85 -8.78 4.24
CA VAL A 72 8.30 -8.95 5.64
C VAL A 72 9.81 -8.74 5.75
N GLU A 73 10.57 -9.27 4.79
CA GLU A 73 12.02 -9.09 4.71
C GLU A 73 12.38 -7.62 4.47
N ILE A 74 11.73 -6.94 3.51
CA ILE A 74 11.93 -5.50 3.29
C ILE A 74 11.74 -4.70 4.59
N ALA A 75 10.70 -5.00 5.35
CA ALA A 75 10.43 -4.28 6.60
C ALA A 75 11.47 -4.60 7.69
N ARG A 76 11.96 -5.85 7.77
CA ARG A 76 13.03 -6.25 8.69
C ARG A 76 14.36 -5.62 8.32
N ASP A 77 14.71 -5.62 7.03
CA ASP A 77 15.95 -5.02 6.54
C ASP A 77 15.95 -3.51 6.78
N PHE A 78 14.82 -2.84 6.53
CA PHE A 78 14.69 -1.42 6.85
C PHE A 78 14.83 -1.13 8.35
N ALA A 79 14.26 -1.96 9.22
CA ALA A 79 14.43 -1.85 10.67
C ALA A 79 15.88 -2.07 11.08
N ALA A 80 16.57 -3.07 10.48
CA ALA A 80 17.97 -3.36 10.73
C ALA A 80 18.89 -2.21 10.33
N GLU A 81 18.63 -1.55 9.19
CA GLU A 81 19.35 -0.34 8.76
C GLU A 81 19.19 0.83 9.75
N LEU A 82 18.03 0.91 10.43
CA LEU A 82 17.81 1.86 11.51
C LEU A 82 18.39 1.40 12.87
N GLY A 83 18.89 0.17 12.99
CA GLY A 83 19.39 -0.41 14.24
C GLY A 83 18.30 -0.76 15.25
N VAL A 84 17.10 -1.09 14.80
CA VAL A 84 15.92 -1.44 15.62
C VAL A 84 15.27 -2.75 15.15
N GLU A 85 14.31 -3.31 15.91
CA GLU A 85 13.53 -4.49 15.53
C GLU A 85 12.24 -4.10 14.82
N ALA A 86 11.84 -4.90 13.80
CA ALA A 86 10.51 -4.79 13.17
C ALA A 86 9.45 -5.52 14.00
N VAL A 87 8.38 -4.79 14.38
CA VAL A 87 7.21 -5.33 15.08
C VAL A 87 5.99 -5.21 14.18
N PHE A 88 5.37 -6.36 13.88
CA PHE A 88 4.28 -6.46 12.91
C PHE A 88 2.90 -6.45 13.57
N ASP A 89 2.01 -5.60 13.07
CA ASP A 89 0.57 -5.58 13.40
C ASP A 89 -0.22 -5.99 12.15
N ARG A 90 -1.15 -6.93 12.31
CA ARG A 90 -1.97 -7.49 11.25
C ARG A 90 -3.48 -7.36 11.53
N ASP A 91 -3.88 -6.44 12.40
CA ASP A 91 -5.26 -6.31 12.87
C ASP A 91 -6.14 -5.34 12.08
N SER A 92 -5.65 -4.86 10.93
CA SER A 92 -6.44 -3.97 10.08
C SER A 92 -7.63 -4.69 9.43
N ALA A 93 -8.79 -4.04 9.41
CA ALA A 93 -10.02 -4.61 8.89
C ALA A 93 -10.04 -4.82 7.36
N SER A 94 -9.21 -4.05 6.63
CA SER A 94 -9.09 -4.11 5.17
C SER A 94 -7.78 -3.47 4.70
N PHE A 95 -7.48 -3.60 3.40
CA PHE A 95 -6.33 -2.90 2.81
C PHE A 95 -6.45 -1.36 2.90
N ASN A 96 -7.65 -0.80 2.75
CA ASN A 96 -7.84 0.65 2.89
C ASN A 96 -7.77 1.09 4.34
N ASP A 97 -8.24 0.27 5.29
CA ASP A 97 -8.09 0.54 6.72
C ASP A 97 -6.62 0.53 7.13
N LEU A 98 -5.83 -0.41 6.63
CA LEU A 98 -4.38 -0.46 6.86
C LEU A 98 -3.68 0.83 6.43
N VAL A 99 -3.97 1.33 5.22
CA VAL A 99 -3.40 2.59 4.72
C VAL A 99 -3.86 3.79 5.55
N ARG A 100 -5.15 3.86 5.89
CA ARG A 100 -5.70 4.92 6.75
C ARG A 100 -5.04 4.94 8.14
N ARG A 101 -4.81 3.78 8.74
CA ARG A 101 -4.11 3.64 10.03
C ARG A 101 -2.64 4.06 9.94
N ALA A 102 -1.96 3.74 8.82
CA ALA A 102 -0.62 4.25 8.56
C ALA A 102 -0.61 5.79 8.47
N GLY A 103 -1.57 6.37 7.74
CA GLY A 103 -1.74 7.82 7.65
C GLY A 103 -1.98 8.49 9.00
N ALA A 104 -2.73 7.83 9.89
CA ALA A 104 -2.97 8.30 11.26
C ALA A 104 -1.76 8.14 12.20
N GLY A 105 -0.71 7.40 11.79
CA GLY A 105 0.50 7.19 12.60
C GLY A 105 0.40 6.01 13.58
N ASP A 106 -0.57 5.09 13.39
CA ASP A 106 -0.65 3.86 14.18
C ASP A 106 0.58 2.98 13.93
N PHE A 107 1.14 3.06 12.72
CA PHE A 107 2.35 2.38 12.26
C PHE A 107 3.39 3.41 11.82
N ASP A 108 4.68 3.04 11.87
CA ASP A 108 5.74 3.83 11.26
C ASP A 108 5.72 3.63 9.74
N ILE A 109 5.49 2.40 9.30
CA ILE A 109 5.28 2.03 7.89
C ILE A 109 4.13 1.03 7.77
N ALA A 110 3.44 1.01 6.63
CA ALA A 110 2.54 -0.07 6.24
C ALA A 110 2.96 -0.62 4.88
N ILE A 111 3.14 -1.95 4.80
CA ILE A 111 3.56 -2.66 3.59
C ILE A 111 2.64 -3.88 3.36
N GLY A 112 2.59 -4.45 2.17
CA GLY A 112 1.76 -5.64 1.87
C GLY A 112 1.11 -5.57 0.50
N LYS A 113 1.91 -5.36 -0.55
CA LYS A 113 1.43 -5.19 -1.93
C LYS A 113 0.33 -4.12 -2.05
N LEU A 114 0.48 -3.02 -1.32
CA LEU A 114 -0.54 -1.97 -1.27
C LEU A 114 -0.50 -1.12 -2.54
N GLY A 115 -1.55 -1.21 -3.37
CA GLY A 115 -1.67 -0.42 -4.60
C GLY A 115 -1.81 1.07 -4.31
N THR A 116 -1.25 1.90 -5.19
CA THR A 116 -1.30 3.36 -5.08
C THR A 116 -2.56 3.89 -5.74
N THR A 117 -3.34 4.69 -5.03
CA THR A 117 -4.53 5.37 -5.54
C THR A 117 -4.61 6.81 -5.01
N TYR A 118 -5.22 7.73 -5.77
CA TYR A 118 -5.43 9.10 -5.30
C TYR A 118 -6.13 9.15 -3.94
N LYS A 119 -7.12 8.27 -3.71
CA LYS A 119 -7.81 8.18 -2.43
C LYS A 119 -6.88 7.81 -1.28
N ARG A 120 -5.98 6.85 -1.49
CA ARG A 120 -4.99 6.46 -0.47
C ARG A 120 -3.94 7.53 -0.23
N MET A 121 -3.54 8.24 -1.29
CA MET A 121 -2.59 9.37 -1.18
C MET A 121 -3.16 10.54 -0.37
N SER A 122 -4.49 10.67 -0.24
CA SER A 122 -5.08 11.65 0.67
C SER A 122 -5.03 11.21 2.14
N ASP A 123 -4.87 9.93 2.40
CA ASP A 123 -4.85 9.37 3.74
C ASP A 123 -3.42 9.16 4.27
N ALA A 124 -2.47 8.76 3.41
CA ALA A 124 -1.10 8.41 3.77
C ALA A 124 -0.12 8.71 2.62
N HIS A 125 1.16 8.83 2.93
CA HIS A 125 2.21 9.12 1.95
C HIS A 125 2.76 7.82 1.34
N PRO A 126 2.69 7.63 -0.01
CA PRO A 126 3.17 6.43 -0.67
C PRO A 126 4.65 6.52 -1.04
N HIS A 127 5.39 5.42 -0.85
CA HIS A 127 6.77 5.20 -1.29
C HIS A 127 6.79 3.99 -2.21
N GLU A 128 7.01 4.21 -3.50
CA GLU A 128 6.97 3.15 -4.50
C GLU A 128 8.15 2.18 -4.34
N TYR A 129 7.86 0.85 -4.35
CA TYR A 129 8.90 -0.15 -4.25
C TYR A 129 8.78 -1.28 -5.30
N MET A 130 7.61 -1.39 -5.97
CA MET A 130 7.34 -2.48 -6.92
C MET A 130 6.19 -2.12 -7.86
N ASN A 131 6.20 -2.70 -9.05
CA ASN A 131 5.15 -2.53 -10.06
C ASN A 131 4.65 -3.87 -10.57
N PHE A 132 3.34 -3.98 -10.74
CA PHE A 132 2.68 -5.09 -11.39
C PHE A 132 1.82 -4.61 -12.55
N ARG A 133 1.39 -5.54 -13.39
CA ARG A 133 0.32 -5.29 -14.35
C ARG A 133 -1.01 -5.68 -13.77
N HIS A 134 -2.05 -5.04 -14.25
CA HIS A 134 -3.41 -5.46 -13.95
C HIS A 134 -3.78 -6.70 -14.77
N ALA A 135 -4.64 -7.54 -14.23
CA ALA A 135 -5.16 -8.69 -14.95
C ALA A 135 -6.57 -9.07 -14.48
N ILE A 136 -7.28 -9.78 -15.33
CA ILE A 136 -8.56 -10.40 -15.04
C ILE A 136 -8.46 -11.91 -15.32
N LEU A 137 -9.00 -12.75 -14.45
CA LEU A 137 -9.31 -14.13 -14.77
C LEU A 137 -10.79 -14.21 -15.13
N SER A 138 -11.12 -14.63 -16.33
CA SER A 138 -12.48 -14.66 -16.80
C SER A 138 -12.89 -16.01 -17.36
N ASN A 139 -14.18 -16.31 -17.28
CA ASN A 139 -14.76 -17.47 -17.93
C ASN A 139 -14.66 -17.32 -19.46
N ARG A 140 -14.17 -18.35 -20.16
CA ARG A 140 -13.97 -18.34 -21.62
C ARG A 140 -15.26 -18.09 -22.37
N LYS A 141 -16.41 -18.58 -21.90
CA LYS A 141 -17.72 -18.33 -22.55
C LYS A 141 -18.10 -16.86 -22.49
N SER A 142 -17.86 -16.20 -21.36
CA SER A 142 -18.13 -14.75 -21.22
C SER A 142 -17.20 -13.94 -22.12
N ILE A 143 -15.93 -14.32 -22.22
CA ILE A 143 -14.96 -13.68 -23.12
C ILE A 143 -15.37 -13.88 -24.57
N ALA A 144 -15.68 -15.09 -25.00
CA ALA A 144 -16.13 -15.38 -26.37
C ALA A 144 -17.38 -14.59 -26.77
N ALA A 145 -18.31 -14.39 -25.82
CA ALA A 145 -19.51 -13.59 -26.05
C ALA A 145 -19.22 -12.09 -26.24
N ILE A 146 -18.15 -11.57 -25.59
CA ILE A 146 -17.72 -10.18 -25.75
C ILE A 146 -16.89 -10.02 -27.03
N GLN A 147 -15.95 -10.94 -27.27
CA GLN A 147 -15.00 -10.86 -28.38
C GLN A 147 -15.73 -10.94 -29.73
N GLY A 148 -16.65 -11.89 -29.93
CA GLY A 148 -17.33 -12.05 -31.22
C GLY A 148 -16.36 -12.03 -32.39
N ASN A 149 -16.49 -11.03 -33.28
CA ASN A 149 -15.62 -10.79 -34.42
C ASN A 149 -14.61 -9.63 -34.20
N ILE A 150 -14.39 -9.21 -32.93
CA ILE A 150 -13.49 -8.10 -32.61
C ILE A 150 -12.04 -8.57 -32.80
N PRO A 151 -11.17 -7.81 -33.50
CA PRO A 151 -9.73 -8.09 -33.62
C PRO A 151 -9.06 -8.17 -32.24
N ASP A 152 -8.01 -8.99 -32.13
CA ASP A 152 -7.33 -9.23 -30.87
C ASP A 152 -6.66 -7.97 -30.28
N ASP A 153 -6.20 -7.06 -31.13
CA ASP A 153 -5.59 -5.78 -30.75
C ASP A 153 -6.60 -4.76 -30.20
N GLU A 154 -7.89 -4.87 -30.58
CA GLU A 154 -8.98 -4.04 -30.06
C GLU A 154 -9.66 -4.66 -28.82
N PHE A 155 -9.47 -5.96 -28.60
CA PHE A 155 -10.23 -6.72 -27.61
C PHE A 155 -10.08 -6.17 -26.19
N ALA A 156 -8.88 -5.77 -25.77
CA ALA A 156 -8.62 -5.25 -24.44
C ALA A 156 -9.48 -3.99 -24.16
N ALA A 157 -9.59 -3.07 -25.12
CA ALA A 157 -10.40 -1.86 -24.99
C ALA A 157 -11.90 -2.20 -24.87
N VAL A 158 -12.39 -3.12 -25.68
CA VAL A 158 -13.80 -3.55 -25.64
C VAL A 158 -14.12 -4.28 -24.34
N LEU A 159 -13.18 -5.07 -23.81
CA LEU A 159 -13.34 -5.74 -22.53
C LEU A 159 -13.49 -4.74 -21.38
N LEU A 160 -12.68 -3.68 -21.36
CA LEU A 160 -12.77 -2.62 -20.35
C LEU A 160 -14.11 -1.89 -20.38
N GLU A 161 -14.70 -1.72 -21.56
CA GLU A 161 -16.01 -1.07 -21.74
C GLU A 161 -17.21 -2.04 -21.62
N SER A 162 -16.96 -3.31 -21.38
CA SER A 162 -17.99 -4.34 -21.32
C SER A 162 -18.90 -4.21 -20.09
N LYS A 163 -20.11 -4.77 -20.21
CA LYS A 163 -21.10 -4.84 -19.11
C LYS A 163 -20.96 -6.11 -18.26
N MET A 164 -19.80 -6.77 -18.28
CA MET A 164 -19.59 -7.99 -17.52
C MET A 164 -19.71 -7.77 -16.01
N ARG A 165 -19.94 -8.86 -15.28
CA ARG A 165 -19.91 -8.89 -13.81
C ARG A 165 -18.48 -9.11 -13.37
N ILE A 166 -17.87 -8.12 -12.69
CA ILE A 166 -16.46 -8.17 -12.25
C ILE A 166 -16.40 -8.21 -10.74
N GLY A 167 -15.74 -9.27 -10.22
CA GLY A 167 -15.46 -9.44 -8.81
C GLY A 167 -14.08 -8.89 -8.44
N PHE A 168 -13.97 -8.29 -7.26
CA PHE A 168 -12.71 -7.80 -6.67
C PHE A 168 -12.80 -7.81 -5.14
N ILE A 169 -11.69 -7.55 -4.44
CA ILE A 169 -11.70 -7.42 -2.98
C ILE A 169 -12.21 -6.02 -2.62
N ALA A 170 -13.31 -5.94 -1.90
CA ALA A 170 -13.88 -4.68 -1.40
C ALA A 170 -12.88 -3.98 -0.46
N ASN A 171 -12.95 -2.64 -0.41
CA ASN A 171 -12.06 -1.82 0.41
C ASN A 171 -10.56 -2.08 0.14
N SER A 172 -10.22 -2.37 -1.11
CA SER A 172 -8.86 -2.48 -1.63
C SER A 172 -8.61 -1.43 -2.72
N ALA A 173 -7.38 -1.34 -3.24
CA ALA A 173 -7.09 -0.51 -4.40
C ALA A 173 -7.90 -0.95 -5.63
N TYR A 174 -8.18 -2.26 -5.76
CA TYR A 174 -8.96 -2.82 -6.87
C TYR A 174 -10.41 -2.38 -6.89
N ASP A 175 -10.98 -1.96 -5.75
CA ASP A 175 -12.27 -1.28 -5.71
C ASP A 175 -12.23 0.05 -6.48
N THR A 176 -11.20 0.86 -6.24
CA THR A 176 -10.96 2.12 -6.95
C THR A 176 -10.60 1.89 -8.43
N PHE A 177 -9.73 0.94 -8.71
CA PHE A 177 -9.33 0.61 -10.09
C PHE A 177 -10.50 0.06 -10.91
N ALA A 178 -11.35 -0.78 -10.33
CA ALA A 178 -12.53 -1.30 -11.03
C ALA A 178 -13.51 -0.18 -11.42
N GLN A 179 -13.65 0.86 -10.61
CA GLN A 179 -14.45 2.02 -10.95
C GLN A 179 -13.88 2.79 -12.15
N ARG A 180 -12.56 2.89 -12.22
CA ARG A 180 -11.86 3.64 -13.27
C ARG A 180 -11.78 2.89 -14.58
N TYR A 181 -11.40 1.60 -14.53
CA TYR A 181 -11.07 0.83 -15.73
C TYR A 181 -12.24 0.02 -16.29
N PHE A 182 -13.28 -0.23 -15.49
CA PHE A 182 -14.50 -0.95 -15.92
C PHE A 182 -15.75 -0.11 -15.61
N PRO A 183 -15.92 1.07 -16.26
CA PRO A 183 -16.98 2.00 -15.91
C PRO A 183 -18.37 1.42 -16.12
N ASN A 184 -18.55 0.58 -17.13
CA ASN A 184 -19.84 -0.01 -17.52
C ASN A 184 -20.12 -1.37 -16.87
N ALA A 185 -19.12 -1.99 -16.23
CA ALA A 185 -19.26 -3.31 -15.61
C ALA A 185 -20.16 -3.29 -14.37
N LYS A 186 -20.82 -4.40 -14.10
CA LYS A 186 -21.40 -4.65 -12.78
C LYS A 186 -20.32 -5.06 -11.81
N ARG A 187 -19.83 -4.11 -11.01
CA ARG A 187 -18.75 -4.28 -10.05
C ARG A 187 -19.26 -4.87 -8.74
N ILE A 188 -18.64 -5.98 -8.28
CA ILE A 188 -19.07 -6.74 -7.09
C ILE A 188 -17.86 -6.93 -6.17
N GLY A 189 -17.88 -6.24 -5.01
CA GLY A 189 -16.85 -6.36 -3.99
C GLY A 189 -17.07 -7.56 -3.07
N PHE A 190 -16.02 -8.32 -2.80
CA PHE A 190 -16.00 -9.45 -1.87
C PHE A 190 -15.10 -9.17 -0.67
N LYS A 191 -15.36 -9.82 0.45
CA LYS A 191 -14.61 -9.61 1.70
C LYS A 191 -13.12 -9.98 1.56
N ASN A 192 -12.82 -11.01 0.80
CA ASN A 192 -11.46 -11.52 0.61
C ASN A 192 -11.30 -12.22 -0.74
N TRP A 193 -10.04 -12.59 -1.06
CA TRP A 193 -9.72 -13.21 -2.35
C TRP A 193 -10.34 -14.60 -2.52
N THR A 194 -10.50 -15.36 -1.43
CA THR A 194 -11.13 -16.70 -1.46
C THR A 194 -12.59 -16.62 -1.87
N GLU A 195 -13.34 -15.67 -1.30
CA GLU A 195 -14.75 -15.43 -1.69
C GLU A 195 -14.85 -14.94 -3.13
N CYS A 196 -13.93 -14.08 -3.55
CA CYS A 196 -13.89 -13.57 -4.93
C CYS A 196 -13.65 -14.72 -5.93
N LYS A 197 -12.67 -15.59 -5.69
CA LYS A 197 -12.42 -16.79 -6.52
C LYS A 197 -13.64 -17.72 -6.54
N LYS A 198 -14.23 -17.97 -5.37
CA LYS A 198 -15.44 -18.82 -5.27
C LYS A 198 -16.59 -18.25 -6.11
N ALA A 199 -16.78 -16.94 -6.10
CA ALA A 199 -17.82 -16.30 -6.89
C ALA A 199 -17.63 -16.47 -8.41
N LEU A 200 -16.39 -16.47 -8.89
CA LEU A 200 -16.07 -16.79 -10.29
C LEU A 200 -16.43 -18.24 -10.61
N PHE A 201 -15.99 -19.18 -9.79
CA PHE A 201 -16.22 -20.60 -10.03
C PHE A 201 -17.70 -21.00 -9.88
N ASP A 202 -18.45 -20.32 -9.02
CA ASP A 202 -19.92 -20.45 -8.88
C ASP A 202 -20.70 -19.76 -10.03
N GLY A 203 -20.03 -19.04 -10.96
CA GLY A 203 -20.67 -18.28 -12.05
C GLY A 203 -21.42 -17.02 -11.59
N LYS A 204 -21.15 -16.52 -10.37
CA LYS A 204 -21.76 -15.28 -9.83
C LYS A 204 -21.16 -14.02 -10.46
N VAL A 205 -19.92 -14.11 -10.93
CA VAL A 205 -19.21 -13.10 -11.70
C VAL A 205 -18.64 -13.72 -12.97
N ASP A 206 -18.41 -12.90 -13.99
CA ASP A 206 -17.86 -13.32 -15.28
C ASP A 206 -16.33 -13.29 -15.28
N GLY A 207 -15.76 -12.44 -14.42
CA GLY A 207 -14.33 -12.32 -14.21
C GLY A 207 -14.00 -11.79 -12.83
N ILE A 208 -12.75 -12.03 -12.39
CA ILE A 208 -12.20 -11.47 -11.16
C ILE A 208 -10.94 -10.67 -11.48
N TYR A 209 -10.80 -9.53 -10.84
CA TYR A 209 -9.83 -8.49 -11.18
C TYR A 209 -8.80 -8.30 -10.06
N ARG A 210 -7.51 -8.44 -10.42
CA ARG A 210 -6.38 -8.24 -9.52
C ARG A 210 -5.08 -8.03 -10.30
N ASP A 211 -3.93 -7.96 -9.59
CA ASP A 211 -2.63 -7.96 -10.25
C ASP A 211 -2.33 -9.29 -10.96
N ALA A 212 -1.50 -9.21 -11.99
CA ALA A 212 -1.20 -10.34 -12.87
C ALA A 212 -0.63 -11.56 -12.13
N THR A 213 0.18 -11.34 -11.07
CA THR A 213 0.77 -12.45 -10.31
C THR A 213 -0.29 -13.24 -9.56
N GLU A 214 -1.27 -12.58 -8.94
CA GLU A 214 -2.36 -13.26 -8.23
C GLU A 214 -3.28 -14.01 -9.19
N ILE A 215 -3.49 -13.50 -10.39
CA ILE A 215 -4.25 -14.20 -11.43
C ILE A 215 -3.48 -15.41 -11.96
N LYS A 216 -2.18 -15.25 -12.27
CA LYS A 216 -1.31 -16.35 -12.73
C LYS A 216 -1.24 -17.51 -11.72
N LYS A 217 -1.17 -17.20 -10.42
CA LYS A 217 -1.13 -18.20 -9.35
C LYS A 217 -2.35 -19.14 -9.36
N ILE A 218 -3.56 -18.64 -9.68
CA ILE A 218 -4.77 -19.46 -9.73
C ILE A 218 -4.63 -20.57 -10.77
N VAL A 219 -4.24 -20.20 -12.00
CA VAL A 219 -4.06 -21.14 -13.10
C VAL A 219 -2.86 -22.05 -12.84
N TYR A 220 -1.82 -21.53 -12.22
CA TYR A 220 -0.65 -22.33 -11.87
C TYR A 220 -0.98 -23.42 -10.83
N GLN A 221 -1.73 -23.08 -9.77
CA GLN A 221 -2.15 -24.03 -8.74
C GLN A 221 -3.09 -25.12 -9.27
N THR A 222 -3.89 -24.79 -10.28
CA THR A 222 -4.90 -25.68 -10.84
C THR A 222 -4.91 -25.54 -12.38
N PRO A 223 -3.95 -26.18 -13.09
CA PRO A 223 -3.80 -26.00 -14.53
C PRO A 223 -5.04 -26.38 -15.36
N SER A 224 -5.86 -27.32 -14.87
CA SER A 224 -7.13 -27.70 -15.52
C SER A 224 -8.12 -26.54 -15.64
N LEU A 225 -8.01 -25.51 -14.80
CA LEU A 225 -8.85 -24.31 -14.90
C LEU A 225 -8.65 -23.56 -16.23
N SER A 226 -7.51 -23.72 -16.89
CA SER A 226 -7.24 -23.12 -18.20
C SER A 226 -8.18 -23.58 -19.30
N LEU A 227 -8.90 -24.68 -19.11
CA LEU A 227 -9.93 -25.18 -20.03
C LEU A 227 -11.16 -24.25 -20.04
N ASP A 228 -11.56 -23.76 -18.86
CA ASP A 228 -12.78 -22.98 -18.68
C ASP A 228 -12.53 -21.49 -18.46
N TYR A 229 -11.33 -21.12 -18.04
CA TYR A 229 -10.95 -19.74 -17.69
C TYR A 229 -9.73 -19.29 -18.46
N VAL A 230 -9.64 -17.99 -18.69
CA VAL A 230 -8.50 -17.35 -19.37
C VAL A 230 -8.02 -16.15 -18.57
N PRO A 231 -6.70 -16.07 -18.27
CA PRO A 231 -6.09 -14.86 -17.75
C PRO A 231 -5.88 -13.86 -18.90
N ILE A 232 -6.31 -12.62 -18.68
CA ILE A 232 -6.12 -11.51 -19.60
C ILE A 232 -5.32 -10.45 -18.88
N LEU A 233 -4.16 -10.11 -19.40
CA LEU A 233 -3.25 -9.10 -18.84
C LEU A 233 -3.45 -7.78 -19.59
N PHE A 234 -3.48 -6.68 -18.85
CA PHE A 234 -3.52 -5.33 -19.39
C PHE A 234 -2.11 -4.76 -19.38
N GLU A 235 -1.44 -4.82 -20.54
CA GLU A 235 -0.02 -4.49 -20.67
C GLU A 235 0.30 -3.04 -20.32
N ASP A 236 -0.62 -2.12 -20.63
CA ASP A 236 -0.46 -0.68 -20.43
C ASP A 236 -1.01 -0.18 -19.09
N VAL A 237 -1.53 -1.08 -18.23
CA VAL A 237 -2.10 -0.71 -16.93
C VAL A 237 -1.21 -1.20 -15.82
N ILE A 238 -0.53 -0.26 -15.19
CA ILE A 238 0.42 -0.52 -14.10
C ILE A 238 -0.27 -0.38 -12.74
N ASP A 239 -0.11 -1.39 -11.90
CA ASP A 239 -0.45 -1.39 -10.48
C ASP A 239 0.81 -1.10 -9.67
N GLN A 240 1.03 0.16 -9.39
CA GLN A 240 2.13 0.65 -8.57
C GLN A 240 1.90 0.23 -7.11
N LYS A 241 2.87 -0.46 -6.52
CA LYS A 241 2.86 -0.85 -5.11
C LYS A 241 3.72 0.06 -4.28
N SER A 242 3.17 0.50 -3.15
CA SER A 242 3.85 1.42 -2.25
C SER A 242 3.85 0.91 -0.82
N ILE A 243 4.91 1.25 -0.10
CA ILE A 243 4.95 1.31 1.34
C ILE A 243 4.33 2.64 1.74
N TYR A 244 3.51 2.68 2.78
CA TYR A 244 2.84 3.90 3.22
C TYR A 244 3.37 4.36 4.57
N THR A 245 3.58 5.67 4.70
CA THR A 245 3.91 6.35 5.95
C THR A 245 2.84 7.36 6.32
N SER A 246 2.84 7.83 7.56
CA SER A 246 1.95 8.91 7.99
C SER A 246 2.24 10.20 7.24
N THR A 247 1.19 10.97 6.95
CA THR A 247 1.32 12.33 6.42
C THR A 247 1.94 13.30 7.44
N ASN A 248 1.88 12.96 8.73
CA ASN A 248 2.45 13.74 9.84
C ASN A 248 3.83 13.23 10.28
N ALA A 249 4.23 12.00 9.87
CA ALA A 249 5.52 11.40 10.21
C ALA A 249 6.69 11.98 9.42
N GLU A 250 6.33 12.87 8.52
CA GLU A 250 7.21 13.76 7.83
C GLU A 250 8.23 13.20 6.87
N VAL A 251 8.64 14.16 6.11
CA VAL A 251 9.75 14.16 5.17
C VAL A 251 10.93 13.29 5.64
N GLN A 252 11.13 13.17 6.96
CA GLN A 252 12.33 12.51 7.50
C GLN A 252 12.30 10.98 7.36
N ILE A 253 11.26 10.27 7.83
CA ILE A 253 11.19 8.81 7.65
C ILE A 253 10.96 8.46 6.18
N GLY A 254 10.16 9.27 5.48
CA GLY A 254 9.92 9.11 4.05
C GLY A 254 11.20 9.17 3.24
N SER A 255 12.04 10.19 3.45
CA SER A 255 13.31 10.34 2.73
C SER A 255 14.29 9.20 3.02
N VAL A 256 14.34 8.71 4.27
CA VAL A 256 15.20 7.56 4.63
C VAL A 256 14.65 6.27 4.02
N LEU A 257 13.33 6.10 4.01
CA LEU A 257 12.69 4.96 3.36
C LEU A 257 12.91 4.97 1.84
N ASP A 258 12.76 6.12 1.19
CA ASP A 258 13.04 6.25 -0.26
C ASP A 258 14.51 5.95 -0.59
N TYR A 259 15.44 6.42 0.25
CA TYR A 259 16.86 6.08 0.10
C TYR A 259 17.08 4.58 0.26
N PHE A 260 16.53 3.95 1.28
CA PHE A 260 16.60 2.51 1.50
C PHE A 260 16.01 1.74 0.30
N ILE A 261 14.80 2.09 -0.15
CA ILE A 261 14.17 1.44 -1.31
C ILE A 261 15.07 1.50 -2.53
N SER A 262 15.64 2.67 -2.82
CA SER A 262 16.48 2.87 -4.00
C SER A 262 17.79 2.08 -3.99
N ARG A 263 18.28 1.67 -2.82
CA ARG A 263 19.59 1.02 -2.63
C ARG A 263 19.47 -0.47 -2.38
N GLU A 264 18.51 -0.87 -1.54
CA GLU A 264 18.47 -2.22 -0.98
C GLU A 264 17.31 -3.05 -1.52
N VAL A 265 16.21 -2.43 -1.95
CA VAL A 265 15.07 -3.19 -2.46
C VAL A 265 15.30 -3.60 -3.92
N LYS A 266 15.47 -4.90 -4.14
CA LYS A 266 15.61 -5.48 -5.47
C LYS A 266 14.24 -5.75 -6.06
N VAL A 267 13.92 -5.05 -7.15
CA VAL A 267 12.68 -5.31 -7.89
C VAL A 267 12.70 -6.73 -8.45
N GLN A 268 11.76 -7.55 -8.03
CA GLN A 268 11.62 -8.92 -8.54
C GLN A 268 10.80 -8.92 -9.83
N SER A 269 11.24 -9.67 -10.81
CA SER A 269 10.46 -9.96 -12.02
C SER A 269 9.27 -10.88 -11.71
N ASP A 270 8.26 -10.86 -12.57
CA ASP A 270 7.13 -11.80 -12.51
C ASP A 270 7.60 -13.26 -12.41
N SER A 271 8.66 -13.62 -13.13
CA SER A 271 9.22 -14.98 -13.14
C SER A 271 9.80 -15.35 -11.77
N GLN A 272 10.58 -14.47 -11.15
CA GLN A 272 11.16 -14.70 -9.82
C GLN A 272 10.06 -14.83 -8.76
N ILE A 273 9.03 -13.98 -8.84
CA ILE A 273 7.88 -14.05 -7.93
C ILE A 273 7.14 -15.39 -8.09
N MET A 274 6.94 -15.84 -9.33
CA MET A 274 6.27 -17.11 -9.58
C MET A 274 7.13 -18.31 -9.17
N GLU A 275 8.45 -18.25 -9.29
CA GLU A 275 9.38 -19.26 -8.79
C GLU A 275 9.34 -19.37 -7.27
N SER A 276 9.44 -18.24 -6.56
CA SER A 276 9.31 -18.19 -5.09
C SER A 276 7.94 -18.71 -4.62
N PHE A 277 6.88 -18.40 -5.37
CA PHE A 277 5.55 -18.96 -5.09
C PHE A 277 5.50 -20.47 -5.31
N TYR A 278 6.17 -20.97 -6.34
CA TYR A 278 6.28 -22.40 -6.61
C TYR A 278 7.00 -23.13 -5.47
N ASP A 279 8.11 -22.60 -5.00
CA ASP A 279 8.89 -23.18 -3.90
C ASP A 279 8.10 -23.22 -2.59
N TYR A 280 7.27 -22.22 -2.32
CA TYR A 280 6.33 -22.23 -1.21
C TYR A 280 5.31 -23.37 -1.29
N TYR A 281 4.82 -23.69 -2.50
CA TYR A 281 3.79 -24.72 -2.70
C TYR A 281 4.33 -26.14 -2.85
N ARG A 282 5.54 -26.30 -3.37
CA ARG A 282 6.16 -27.61 -3.68
C ARG A 282 6.24 -28.59 -2.51
N PRO A 283 6.50 -28.18 -1.27
CA PRO A 283 6.54 -29.11 -0.14
C PRO A 283 5.17 -29.71 0.23
N ASN A 284 4.08 -29.19 -0.37
CA ASN A 284 2.70 -29.52 -0.02
C ASN A 284 1.97 -30.29 -1.13
N ILE A 285 2.68 -30.66 -2.21
CA ILE A 285 2.24 -31.55 -3.28
C ILE A 285 2.95 -32.90 -3.12
#